data_098722e68c4fa603a35a4a080087f1c5
#
_entry.id   098722e68c4fa603a35a4a080087f1c5
#
_cell.length_a   1.000
_cell.length_b   1.000
_cell.length_c   1.000
_cell.angle_alpha   90.00
_cell.angle_beta   90.00
_cell.angle_gamma   90.00
#
_symmetry.space_group_name_H-M   'P 1'
#
loop_
_entity.id
_entity.type
_entity.pdbx_description
1 polymer ?
#
loop_
_entity_poly.entity_id
_entity_poly.type
_entity_poly.pdbx_seq_one_letter_code
_entity_poly.pdbx_strand_id
1 'polypeptide(L)'
;KKNKVNENFVQFIEIKKRSVVDFLLTRMNKFIDVIIPRGGKNLVKKVQDLSSIPTIGHLEGVCHSYVDKDASSSIAKKVIYNAKLRNTSICGATETILLHEKIIKKFGNSILQDLENNGCKLIGDNKIIKFYDKKIKKASIKDWSKEYLSSVVSVKAVKSLDEAINHINRYGTMHTDCIITENKKSAKKFLKNIKSSIVMHNTSTQFADGGEFGFGGEVGISTNTLPPRGPVGLNQLVSYKYQVSSKGKIRK
;
A
#
# COMPACT_ATOMS: atom_id res chain seq x y z
N LYS A 1 -27.73 24.25 3.47
CA LYS A 1 -29.18 24.66 3.64
C LYS A 1 -30.14 23.65 3.01
N LYS A 2 -29.92 23.21 1.76
CA LYS A 2 -30.80 22.23 1.05
C LYS A 2 -30.99 20.90 1.81
N ASN A 3 -29.98 20.42 2.55
CA ASN A 3 -29.99 19.14 3.25
C ASN A 3 -30.24 19.30 4.77
N LYS A 4 -30.64 20.46 5.25
CA LYS A 4 -30.86 20.77 6.69
C LYS A 4 -29.65 20.48 7.59
N VAL A 5 -28.43 20.48 7.04
CA VAL A 5 -27.17 20.30 7.75
C VAL A 5 -26.65 21.67 8.17
N ASN A 6 -26.13 21.77 9.40
CA ASN A 6 -25.53 23.00 9.89
C ASN A 6 -24.31 23.36 8.98
N GLU A 7 -24.25 24.61 8.54
CA GLU A 7 -23.20 25.10 7.64
C GLU A 7 -21.81 25.04 8.24
N ASN A 8 -21.70 24.99 9.56
CA ASN A 8 -20.44 24.83 10.28
C ASN A 8 -19.86 23.41 10.23
N PHE A 9 -20.56 22.42 9.69
CA PHE A 9 -20.00 21.06 9.52
C PHE A 9 -18.88 20.98 8.48
N VAL A 10 -18.80 21.97 7.56
CA VAL A 10 -17.71 22.08 6.62
C VAL A 10 -17.14 23.48 6.72
N GLN A 11 -15.89 23.56 7.11
CA GLN A 11 -15.20 24.83 7.30
C GLN A 11 -13.98 24.89 6.37
N PHE A 12 -13.67 26.08 5.87
CA PHE A 12 -12.51 26.33 5.02
C PHE A 12 -11.61 27.41 5.65
N ILE A 13 -10.31 27.15 5.67
CA ILE A 13 -9.32 28.11 6.20
C ILE A 13 -8.79 28.91 5.03
N GLU A 14 -9.15 30.20 4.94
CA GLU A 14 -8.75 31.10 3.87
C GLU A 14 -7.28 31.55 3.93
N ILE A 15 -6.63 31.35 5.08
CA ILE A 15 -5.25 31.81 5.32
C ILE A 15 -4.27 30.90 4.56
N LYS A 16 -3.59 31.46 3.55
CA LYS A 16 -2.64 30.73 2.68
C LYS A 16 -1.24 30.52 3.28
N LYS A 17 -0.93 31.10 4.45
CA LYS A 17 0.40 31.01 5.07
C LYS A 17 0.66 29.58 5.57
N ARG A 18 1.81 29.00 5.22
CA ARG A 18 2.21 27.65 5.66
C ARG A 18 2.32 27.49 7.17
N SER A 19 2.58 28.56 7.91
CA SER A 19 2.60 28.59 9.39
C SER A 19 1.25 28.19 10.02
N VAL A 20 0.14 28.35 9.29
CA VAL A 20 -1.17 27.88 9.74
C VAL A 20 -1.21 26.35 9.84
N VAL A 21 -0.56 25.64 8.93
CA VAL A 21 -0.45 24.18 9.00
C VAL A 21 0.27 23.77 10.29
N ASP A 22 1.38 24.45 10.63
CA ASP A 22 2.13 24.16 11.86
C ASP A 22 1.27 24.42 13.11
N PHE A 23 0.51 25.51 13.12
CA PHE A 23 -0.42 25.81 14.18
C PHE A 23 -1.51 24.74 14.33
N LEU A 24 -2.12 24.30 13.22
CA LEU A 24 -3.11 23.22 13.23
C LEU A 24 -2.53 21.93 13.80
N LEU A 25 -1.32 21.54 13.38
CA LEU A 25 -0.67 20.31 13.80
C LEU A 25 -0.29 20.30 15.29
N THR A 26 0.05 21.46 15.87
CA THR A 26 0.70 21.53 17.19
C THR A 26 -0.15 22.17 18.27
N ARG A 27 -1.20 22.94 17.93
CA ARG A 27 -1.96 23.76 18.87
C ARG A 27 -3.46 23.49 18.88
N MET A 28 -3.98 22.71 17.92
CA MET A 28 -5.43 22.52 17.75
C MET A 28 -5.93 21.16 18.24
N ASN A 29 -5.18 20.45 19.07
CA ASN A 29 -5.52 19.12 19.60
C ASN A 29 -6.80 19.07 20.45
N LYS A 30 -7.29 20.22 20.92
CA LYS A 30 -8.61 20.31 21.62
C LYS A 30 -9.79 20.43 20.66
N PHE A 31 -9.57 20.70 19.40
CA PHE A 31 -10.59 21.01 18.40
C PHE A 31 -10.57 20.06 17.19
N ILE A 32 -9.46 19.34 16.99
CA ILE A 32 -9.27 18.43 15.86
C ILE A 32 -8.95 17.05 16.44
N ASP A 33 -9.77 16.06 16.10
CA ASP A 33 -9.62 14.67 16.54
C ASP A 33 -8.63 13.90 15.65
N VAL A 34 -8.61 14.20 14.33
CA VAL A 34 -7.77 13.49 13.37
C VAL A 34 -7.37 14.41 12.20
N ILE A 35 -6.17 14.19 11.68
CA ILE A 35 -5.66 14.88 10.49
C ILE A 35 -5.43 13.87 9.37
N ILE A 36 -5.96 14.17 8.19
CA ILE A 36 -5.78 13.37 6.97
C ILE A 36 -4.99 14.21 5.97
N PRO A 37 -3.65 14.04 5.88
CA PRO A 37 -2.85 14.82 4.96
C PRO A 37 -3.12 14.43 3.51
N ARG A 38 -3.24 15.44 2.64
CA ARG A 38 -3.33 15.28 1.21
C ARG A 38 -2.32 16.21 0.54
N GLY A 39 -1.40 15.65 -0.23
CA GLY A 39 -0.35 16.43 -0.91
C GLY A 39 0.91 15.62 -1.14
N GLY A 40 1.98 16.30 -1.55
CA GLY A 40 3.26 15.65 -1.82
C GLY A 40 3.96 15.15 -0.55
N LYS A 41 4.94 14.27 -0.73
CA LYS A 41 5.72 13.59 0.31
C LYS A 41 6.21 14.52 1.43
N ASN A 42 6.70 15.71 1.08
CA ASN A 42 7.20 16.66 2.08
C ASN A 42 6.11 17.14 3.06
N LEU A 43 4.88 17.36 2.57
CA LEU A 43 3.77 17.74 3.45
C LEU A 43 3.35 16.58 4.34
N VAL A 44 3.18 15.38 3.77
CA VAL A 44 2.79 14.18 4.53
C VAL A 44 3.83 13.88 5.60
N LYS A 45 5.12 13.91 5.25
CA LYS A 45 6.21 13.74 6.21
C LYS A 45 6.17 14.79 7.32
N LYS A 46 6.00 16.08 6.98
CA LYS A 46 5.87 17.16 7.96
C LYS A 46 4.71 16.92 8.93
N VAL A 47 3.55 16.47 8.42
CA VAL A 47 2.40 16.14 9.25
C VAL A 47 2.72 14.99 10.21
N GLN A 48 3.35 13.92 9.73
CA GLN A 48 3.74 12.78 10.58
C GLN A 48 4.77 13.15 11.66
N ASP A 49 5.74 14.01 11.32
CA ASP A 49 6.82 14.40 12.23
C ASP A 49 6.37 15.42 13.30
N LEU A 50 5.43 16.31 12.98
CA LEU A 50 5.07 17.45 13.84
C LEU A 50 3.70 17.33 14.52
N SER A 51 2.81 16.47 14.04
CA SER A 51 1.45 16.45 14.56
C SER A 51 1.38 15.90 15.97
N SER A 52 0.79 16.68 16.87
CA SER A 52 0.34 16.22 18.19
C SER A 52 -1.06 15.58 18.16
N ILE A 53 -1.66 15.51 16.96
CA ILE A 53 -3.01 14.99 16.69
C ILE A 53 -2.85 13.70 15.91
N PRO A 54 -3.66 12.66 16.17
CA PRO A 54 -3.64 11.43 15.38
C PRO A 54 -3.74 11.69 13.87
N THR A 55 -2.92 11.01 13.08
CA THR A 55 -2.92 11.17 11.63
C THR A 55 -3.33 9.88 10.93
N ILE A 56 -4.08 10.00 9.84
CA ILE A 56 -4.49 8.90 8.98
C ILE A 56 -3.87 9.10 7.60
N GLY A 57 -3.07 8.14 7.15
CA GLY A 57 -2.46 8.20 5.83
C GLY A 57 -1.21 7.33 5.71
N HIS A 58 -0.53 7.46 4.59
CA HIS A 58 0.76 6.84 4.33
C HIS A 58 1.69 7.86 3.67
N LEU A 59 3.00 7.64 3.79
CA LEU A 59 4.01 8.50 3.17
C LEU A 59 4.33 8.05 1.75
N GLU A 60 4.48 6.75 1.56
CA GLU A 60 4.80 6.09 0.30
C GLU A 60 4.10 4.73 0.20
N GLY A 61 3.79 4.30 -1.02
CA GLY A 61 3.22 3.00 -1.34
C GLY A 61 4.23 2.10 -2.07
N VAL A 62 5.24 1.56 -1.39
CA VAL A 62 6.17 0.59 -1.99
C VAL A 62 5.56 -0.80 -1.91
N CYS A 63 4.66 -1.09 -2.86
CA CYS A 63 3.94 -2.36 -2.93
C CYS A 63 4.74 -3.44 -3.65
N HIS A 64 4.59 -4.70 -3.19
CA HIS A 64 5.29 -5.85 -3.79
C HIS A 64 4.30 -6.89 -4.33
N SER A 65 4.70 -7.52 -5.43
CA SER A 65 4.05 -8.73 -5.93
C SER A 65 5.05 -9.87 -5.98
N TYR A 66 4.82 -10.93 -5.20
CA TYR A 66 5.65 -12.12 -5.17
C TYR A 66 5.04 -13.24 -6.01
N VAL A 67 5.77 -13.73 -6.99
CA VAL A 67 5.41 -14.89 -7.82
C VAL A 67 6.10 -16.13 -7.24
N ASP A 68 5.33 -16.98 -6.58
CA ASP A 68 5.82 -18.21 -5.94
C ASP A 68 6.14 -19.30 -6.98
N LYS A 69 6.93 -20.29 -6.56
CA LYS A 69 7.28 -21.47 -7.39
C LYS A 69 6.07 -22.26 -7.91
N ASP A 70 4.96 -22.23 -7.18
CA ASP A 70 3.72 -22.92 -7.48
C ASP A 70 2.67 -21.97 -8.10
N ALA A 71 3.10 -20.85 -8.72
CA ALA A 71 2.21 -19.92 -9.39
C ALA A 71 1.77 -20.43 -10.77
N SER A 72 0.49 -20.17 -11.11
CA SER A 72 -0.02 -20.30 -12.46
C SER A 72 0.55 -19.18 -13.35
N SER A 73 1.07 -19.54 -14.52
CA SER A 73 1.61 -18.58 -15.48
C SER A 73 0.57 -17.56 -15.96
N SER A 74 -0.65 -18.01 -16.24
CA SER A 74 -1.74 -17.15 -16.72
C SER A 74 -2.17 -16.14 -15.65
N ILE A 75 -2.34 -16.61 -14.39
CA ILE A 75 -2.69 -15.73 -13.26
C ILE A 75 -1.56 -14.74 -13.01
N ALA A 76 -0.30 -15.20 -12.99
CA ALA A 76 0.86 -14.34 -12.72
C ALA A 76 0.98 -13.20 -13.73
N LYS A 77 0.88 -13.50 -15.04
CA LYS A 77 0.91 -12.48 -16.09
C LYS A 77 -0.20 -11.45 -15.92
N LYS A 78 -1.45 -11.92 -15.79
CA LYS A 78 -2.62 -11.04 -15.63
C LYS A 78 -2.50 -10.14 -14.40
N VAL A 79 -2.14 -10.72 -13.25
CA VAL A 79 -2.04 -9.97 -11.98
C VAL A 79 -0.90 -8.97 -12.01
N ILE A 80 0.30 -9.37 -12.44
CA ILE A 80 1.48 -8.49 -12.49
C ILE A 80 1.26 -7.35 -13.48
N TYR A 81 0.73 -7.63 -14.66
CA TYR A 81 0.41 -6.60 -15.65
C TYR A 81 -0.54 -5.55 -15.07
N ASN A 82 -1.67 -5.99 -14.52
CA ASN A 82 -2.65 -5.09 -13.90
C ASN A 82 -2.06 -4.34 -12.71
N ALA A 83 -1.34 -5.03 -11.81
CA ALA A 83 -0.76 -4.44 -10.62
C ALA A 83 0.28 -3.34 -10.93
N LYS A 84 0.96 -3.39 -12.08
CA LYS A 84 1.93 -2.35 -12.45
C LYS A 84 1.37 -1.35 -13.45
N LEU A 85 0.65 -1.78 -14.48
CA LEU A 85 0.40 -0.95 -15.66
C LEU A 85 -1.02 -0.42 -15.79
N ARG A 86 -2.01 -0.89 -15.01
CA ARG A 86 -3.37 -0.33 -15.05
C ARG A 86 -3.37 1.17 -14.73
N ASN A 87 -2.69 1.55 -13.67
CA ASN A 87 -2.44 2.96 -13.31
C ASN A 87 -1.13 3.04 -12.52
N THR A 88 -0.11 3.64 -13.11
CA THR A 88 1.23 3.71 -12.51
C THR A 88 1.37 4.79 -11.44
N SER A 89 0.40 5.71 -11.34
CA SER A 89 0.50 6.90 -10.50
C SER A 89 -0.27 6.79 -9.17
N ILE A 90 -0.69 5.57 -8.79
CA ILE A 90 -1.39 5.31 -7.53
C ILE A 90 -0.52 4.51 -6.56
N CYS A 91 -0.71 4.74 -5.27
CA CYS A 91 0.05 4.08 -4.19
C CYS A 91 -0.10 2.56 -4.14
N GLY A 92 -1.17 2.00 -4.72
CA GLY A 92 -1.40 0.56 -4.87
C GLY A 92 -0.66 -0.08 -6.04
N ALA A 93 0.05 0.69 -6.88
CA ALA A 93 0.84 0.12 -7.97
C ALA A 93 2.01 -0.72 -7.43
N THR A 94 2.25 -1.89 -8.01
CA THR A 94 3.43 -2.70 -7.67
C THR A 94 4.71 -1.97 -8.07
N GLU A 95 5.62 -1.78 -7.11
CA GLU A 95 6.91 -1.12 -7.33
C GLU A 95 8.07 -2.11 -7.34
N THR A 96 7.89 -3.28 -6.72
CA THR A 96 8.84 -4.38 -6.77
C THR A 96 8.15 -5.71 -7.05
N ILE A 97 8.68 -6.45 -8.02
CA ILE A 97 8.28 -7.82 -8.33
C ILE A 97 9.35 -8.76 -7.79
N LEU A 98 8.94 -9.71 -6.97
CA LEU A 98 9.80 -10.80 -6.51
C LEU A 98 9.44 -12.06 -7.28
N LEU A 99 10.43 -12.65 -7.98
CA LEU A 99 10.25 -13.89 -8.73
C LEU A 99 10.99 -15.03 -8.03
N HIS A 100 10.29 -16.10 -7.70
CA HIS A 100 10.96 -17.31 -7.24
C HIS A 100 11.88 -17.85 -8.34
N GLU A 101 13.13 -18.25 -8.02
CA GLU A 101 14.13 -18.67 -8.99
C GLU A 101 13.65 -19.78 -9.96
N LYS A 102 12.80 -20.69 -9.47
CA LYS A 102 12.19 -21.75 -10.31
C LYS A 102 11.22 -21.20 -11.36
N ILE A 103 10.59 -20.05 -11.10
CA ILE A 103 9.66 -19.41 -12.03
C ILE A 103 10.40 -18.68 -13.15
N ILE A 104 11.55 -18.08 -12.86
CA ILE A 104 12.36 -17.37 -13.85
C ILE A 104 12.66 -18.29 -15.03
N LYS A 105 13.08 -19.53 -14.75
CA LYS A 105 13.37 -20.55 -15.77
C LYS A 105 12.14 -21.05 -16.52
N LYS A 106 10.94 -21.03 -15.88
CA LYS A 106 9.72 -21.57 -16.49
C LYS A 106 9.01 -20.54 -17.38
N PHE A 107 8.66 -19.38 -16.81
CA PHE A 107 7.89 -18.34 -17.50
C PHE A 107 8.19 -16.91 -17.01
N GLY A 108 9.19 -16.73 -16.14
CA GLY A 108 9.56 -15.41 -15.62
C GLY A 108 9.93 -14.43 -16.73
N ASN A 109 10.70 -14.86 -17.73
CA ASN A 109 11.06 -14.04 -18.90
C ASN A 109 9.81 -13.52 -19.61
N SER A 110 8.78 -14.33 -19.77
CA SER A 110 7.54 -13.92 -20.46
C SER A 110 6.74 -12.86 -19.68
N ILE A 111 6.81 -12.85 -18.34
CA ILE A 111 6.23 -11.77 -17.52
C ILE A 111 6.99 -10.46 -17.75
N LEU A 112 8.33 -10.53 -17.74
CA LEU A 112 9.19 -9.35 -17.91
C LEU A 112 9.07 -8.76 -19.32
N GLN A 113 9.04 -9.61 -20.35
CA GLN A 113 8.82 -9.21 -21.73
C GLN A 113 7.46 -8.54 -21.93
N ASP A 114 6.41 -9.06 -21.30
CA ASP A 114 5.06 -8.49 -21.38
C ASP A 114 5.03 -7.07 -20.80
N LEU A 115 5.65 -6.85 -19.64
CA LEU A 115 5.80 -5.53 -19.05
C LEU A 115 6.60 -4.57 -19.94
N GLU A 116 7.75 -5.02 -20.47
CA GLU A 116 8.63 -4.20 -21.32
C GLU A 116 7.97 -3.83 -22.64
N ASN A 117 7.29 -4.79 -23.28
CA ASN A 117 6.55 -4.55 -24.53
C ASN A 117 5.41 -3.53 -24.36
N ASN A 118 4.93 -3.36 -23.12
CA ASN A 118 3.93 -2.35 -22.75
C ASN A 118 4.56 -1.10 -22.09
N GLY A 119 5.83 -0.84 -22.36
CA GLY A 119 6.52 0.40 -22.00
C GLY A 119 7.04 0.49 -20.56
N CYS A 120 7.06 -0.63 -19.82
CA CYS A 120 7.61 -0.65 -18.46
C CYS A 120 9.14 -0.80 -18.49
N LYS A 121 9.86 0.08 -17.81
CA LYS A 121 11.30 -0.03 -17.61
C LYS A 121 11.60 -0.95 -16.45
N LEU A 122 12.44 -1.97 -16.69
CA LEU A 122 12.82 -2.96 -15.70
C LEU A 122 14.17 -2.59 -15.05
N ILE A 123 14.25 -2.77 -13.73
CA ILE A 123 15.46 -2.62 -12.94
C ILE A 123 15.68 -3.94 -12.19
N GLY A 124 16.68 -4.73 -12.58
CA GLY A 124 16.87 -6.10 -12.11
C GLY A 124 18.04 -6.29 -11.15
N ASP A 125 17.94 -7.25 -10.24
CA ASP A 125 19.13 -7.74 -9.53
C ASP A 125 20.08 -8.52 -10.46
N ASN A 126 21.24 -8.91 -9.96
CA ASN A 126 22.25 -9.62 -10.76
C ASN A 126 21.72 -10.94 -11.34
N LYS A 127 20.77 -11.62 -10.65
CA LYS A 127 20.21 -12.88 -11.14
C LYS A 127 19.20 -12.62 -12.26
N ILE A 128 18.34 -11.64 -12.11
CA ILE A 128 17.40 -11.24 -13.16
C ILE A 128 18.16 -10.79 -14.40
N ILE A 129 19.20 -9.96 -14.27
CA ILE A 129 20.04 -9.54 -15.40
C ILE A 129 20.67 -10.73 -16.13
N LYS A 130 21.11 -11.75 -15.38
CA LYS A 130 21.71 -12.96 -15.96
C LYS A 130 20.72 -13.84 -16.73
N PHE A 131 19.44 -13.86 -16.30
CA PHE A 131 18.43 -14.74 -16.87
C PHE A 131 17.52 -14.06 -17.91
N TYR A 132 17.47 -12.73 -17.90
CA TYR A 132 16.65 -11.99 -18.86
C TYR A 132 17.44 -11.70 -20.13
N ASP A 133 16.85 -12.01 -21.27
CA ASP A 133 17.54 -12.00 -22.57
C ASP A 133 17.87 -10.60 -23.11
N LYS A 134 17.35 -9.56 -22.45
CA LYS A 134 17.59 -8.18 -22.86
C LYS A 134 18.35 -7.39 -21.80
N LYS A 135 19.02 -6.33 -22.24
CA LYS A 135 19.80 -5.45 -21.37
C LYS A 135 18.86 -4.58 -20.52
N ILE A 136 18.86 -4.78 -19.21
CA ILE A 136 18.12 -3.96 -18.24
C ILE A 136 19.07 -3.30 -17.24
N LYS A 137 18.61 -2.23 -16.58
CA LYS A 137 19.38 -1.53 -15.56
C LYS A 137 19.58 -2.40 -14.32
N LYS A 138 20.79 -2.37 -13.75
CA LYS A 138 21.08 -3.02 -12.49
C LYS A 138 20.45 -2.28 -11.31
N ALA A 139 19.75 -3.02 -10.45
CA ALA A 139 19.18 -2.50 -9.21
C ALA A 139 20.27 -2.16 -8.19
N SER A 140 20.11 -1.04 -7.52
CA SER A 140 20.83 -0.65 -6.31
C SER A 140 19.99 -0.97 -5.06
N ILE A 141 20.58 -0.88 -3.88
CA ILE A 141 19.85 -1.10 -2.63
C ILE A 141 18.69 -0.09 -2.43
N LYS A 142 18.84 1.12 -2.97
CA LYS A 142 17.83 2.19 -2.90
C LYS A 142 16.60 1.89 -3.75
N ASP A 143 16.75 1.09 -4.80
CA ASP A 143 15.64 0.76 -5.70
C ASP A 143 14.58 -0.14 -5.00
N TRP A 144 14.98 -0.91 -3.98
CA TRP A 144 14.06 -1.79 -3.24
C TRP A 144 13.06 -1.05 -2.36
N SER A 145 13.37 0.17 -1.93
CA SER A 145 12.47 1.02 -1.13
C SER A 145 11.95 2.21 -1.90
N LYS A 146 11.96 2.16 -3.25
CA LYS A 146 11.59 3.29 -4.08
C LYS A 146 10.17 3.14 -4.61
N GLU A 147 9.34 4.12 -4.35
CA GLU A 147 8.08 4.35 -5.03
C GLU A 147 8.35 5.13 -6.32
N TYR A 148 8.12 4.50 -7.49
CA TYR A 148 8.41 5.11 -8.79
C TYR A 148 7.28 5.99 -9.31
N LEU A 149 6.02 5.62 -9.03
CA LEU A 149 4.81 6.27 -9.54
C LEU A 149 4.84 6.49 -11.07
N SER A 150 5.43 5.55 -11.79
CA SER A 150 5.66 5.60 -13.24
C SER A 150 5.79 4.18 -13.81
N SER A 151 5.89 4.04 -15.14
CA SER A 151 6.14 2.75 -15.80
C SER A 151 7.58 2.27 -15.58
N VAL A 152 7.97 2.11 -14.32
CA VAL A 152 9.26 1.56 -13.88
C VAL A 152 8.99 0.56 -12.76
N VAL A 153 9.67 -0.58 -12.74
CA VAL A 153 9.53 -1.60 -11.69
C VAL A 153 10.86 -2.25 -11.36
N SER A 154 11.12 -2.47 -10.08
CA SER A 154 12.25 -3.28 -9.62
C SER A 154 11.89 -4.77 -9.68
N VAL A 155 12.84 -5.61 -10.07
CA VAL A 155 12.64 -7.07 -10.17
C VAL A 155 13.77 -7.79 -9.45
N LYS A 156 13.43 -8.69 -8.54
CA LYS A 156 14.40 -9.46 -7.76
C LYS A 156 14.08 -10.95 -7.79
N ALA A 157 15.12 -11.76 -7.96
CA ALA A 157 15.05 -13.21 -7.80
C ALA A 157 15.15 -13.59 -6.32
N VAL A 158 14.27 -14.46 -5.84
CA VAL A 158 14.27 -15.00 -4.48
C VAL A 158 14.28 -16.52 -4.48
N LYS A 159 14.95 -17.12 -3.49
CA LYS A 159 15.11 -18.58 -3.40
C LYS A 159 13.93 -19.27 -2.71
N SER A 160 13.18 -18.52 -1.89
CA SER A 160 12.11 -19.08 -1.05
C SER A 160 11.06 -18.02 -0.70
N LEU A 161 9.90 -18.52 -0.22
CA LEU A 161 8.85 -17.70 0.36
C LEU A 161 9.37 -16.87 1.56
N ASP A 162 10.23 -17.45 2.41
CA ASP A 162 10.77 -16.73 3.56
C ASP A 162 11.68 -15.57 3.14
N GLU A 163 12.49 -15.74 2.09
CA GLU A 163 13.29 -14.65 1.54
C GLU A 163 12.38 -13.53 0.97
N ALA A 164 11.28 -13.89 0.31
CA ALA A 164 10.31 -12.91 -0.17
C ALA A 164 9.65 -12.14 0.99
N ILE A 165 9.18 -12.83 2.01
CA ILE A 165 8.58 -12.22 3.21
C ILE A 165 9.57 -11.28 3.90
N ASN A 166 10.82 -11.71 4.09
CA ASN A 166 11.86 -10.89 4.72
C ASN A 166 12.18 -9.65 3.88
N HIS A 167 12.24 -9.79 2.55
CA HIS A 167 12.46 -8.66 1.65
C HIS A 167 11.32 -7.64 1.76
N ILE A 168 10.08 -8.08 1.68
CA ILE A 168 8.89 -7.22 1.76
C ILE A 168 8.84 -6.50 3.12
N ASN A 169 8.99 -7.23 4.22
CA ASN A 169 8.95 -6.64 5.57
C ASN A 169 10.12 -5.66 5.84
N ARG A 170 11.23 -5.78 5.09
CA ARG A 170 12.39 -4.90 5.21
C ARG A 170 12.27 -3.63 4.37
N TYR A 171 11.78 -3.74 3.13
CA TYR A 171 11.83 -2.67 2.15
C TYR A 171 10.47 -2.06 1.81
N GLY A 172 9.39 -2.77 2.11
CA GLY A 172 8.02 -2.29 1.93
C GLY A 172 7.65 -1.21 2.96
N THR A 173 6.57 -0.51 2.66
CA THR A 173 6.04 0.59 3.47
C THR A 173 4.78 0.22 4.24
N MET A 174 4.52 -1.07 4.41
CA MET A 174 3.33 -1.63 5.07
C MET A 174 2.00 -1.24 4.38
N HIS A 175 2.04 -0.93 3.09
CA HIS A 175 0.86 -0.55 2.32
C HIS A 175 0.10 -1.79 1.82
N THR A 176 0.51 -2.34 0.69
CA THR A 176 -0.18 -3.47 0.04
C THR A 176 0.81 -4.43 -0.59
N ASP A 177 0.71 -5.71 -0.29
CA ASP A 177 1.56 -6.73 -0.89
C ASP A 177 0.77 -7.98 -1.28
N CYS A 178 1.20 -8.65 -2.35
CA CYS A 178 0.51 -9.79 -2.92
C CYS A 178 1.45 -10.99 -3.11
N ILE A 179 0.92 -12.19 -2.86
CA ILE A 179 1.50 -13.45 -3.32
C ILE A 179 0.65 -14.02 -4.46
N ILE A 180 1.32 -14.52 -5.50
CA ILE A 180 0.69 -15.28 -6.59
C ILE A 180 1.14 -16.72 -6.48
N THR A 181 0.21 -17.63 -6.15
CA THR A 181 0.49 -19.05 -5.93
C THR A 181 -0.79 -19.89 -5.98
N GLU A 182 -0.70 -21.14 -6.38
CA GLU A 182 -1.76 -22.14 -6.22
C GLU A 182 -1.61 -22.95 -4.93
N ASN A 183 -0.48 -22.79 -4.23
CA ASN A 183 -0.19 -23.48 -2.98
C ASN A 183 -0.85 -22.79 -1.79
N LYS A 184 -1.94 -23.36 -1.28
CA LYS A 184 -2.70 -22.82 -0.13
C LYS A 184 -1.85 -22.64 1.15
N LYS A 185 -0.84 -23.51 1.38
CA LYS A 185 0.05 -23.40 2.54
C LYS A 185 0.97 -22.18 2.40
N SER A 186 1.56 -21.97 1.21
CA SER A 186 2.34 -20.78 0.89
C SER A 186 1.51 -19.51 1.02
N ALA A 187 0.30 -19.49 0.47
CA ALA A 187 -0.61 -18.36 0.59
C ALA A 187 -0.91 -18.02 2.06
N LYS A 188 -1.33 -19.02 2.86
CA LYS A 188 -1.62 -18.81 4.30
C LYS A 188 -0.40 -18.30 5.08
N LYS A 189 0.80 -18.85 4.80
CA LYS A 189 2.04 -18.40 5.43
C LYS A 189 2.36 -16.94 5.07
N PHE A 190 2.22 -16.55 3.80
CA PHE A 190 2.42 -15.18 3.33
C PHE A 190 1.44 -14.21 3.99
N LEU A 191 0.13 -14.49 3.89
CA LEU A 191 -0.93 -13.67 4.47
C LEU A 191 -0.75 -13.43 5.99
N LYS A 192 -0.20 -14.42 6.70
CA LYS A 192 0.05 -14.32 8.15
C LYS A 192 1.29 -13.50 8.50
N ASN A 193 2.37 -13.58 7.68
CA ASN A 193 3.69 -13.07 8.06
C ASN A 193 4.06 -11.73 7.42
N ILE A 194 3.32 -11.27 6.42
CA ILE A 194 3.48 -9.92 5.87
C ILE A 194 2.82 -8.92 6.84
N LYS A 195 3.53 -7.81 7.09
CA LYS A 195 3.12 -6.77 8.05
C LYS A 195 2.26 -5.68 7.43
N SER A 196 2.03 -5.71 6.15
CA SER A 196 1.30 -4.67 5.41
C SER A 196 -0.17 -4.59 5.82
N SER A 197 -0.75 -3.41 5.63
CA SER A 197 -2.15 -3.13 5.96
C SER A 197 -3.11 -3.96 5.11
N ILE A 198 -2.70 -4.25 3.88
CA ILE A 198 -3.46 -5.05 2.93
C ILE A 198 -2.54 -6.15 2.41
N VAL A 199 -2.95 -7.39 2.58
CA VAL A 199 -2.18 -8.56 2.10
C VAL A 199 -3.09 -9.42 1.24
N MET A 200 -2.65 -9.72 0.03
CA MET A 200 -3.48 -10.31 -1.02
C MET A 200 -2.93 -11.64 -1.52
N HIS A 201 -3.82 -12.47 -2.03
CA HIS A 201 -3.51 -13.73 -2.68
C HIS A 201 -4.16 -13.77 -4.07
N ASN A 202 -3.36 -13.93 -5.12
CA ASN A 202 -3.79 -13.99 -6.52
C ASN A 202 -4.60 -12.76 -6.99
N THR A 203 -4.32 -11.60 -6.42
CA THR A 203 -5.05 -10.36 -6.67
C THR A 203 -4.07 -9.24 -6.97
N SER A 204 -4.41 -8.36 -7.91
CA SER A 204 -3.62 -7.15 -8.19
C SER A 204 -3.53 -6.28 -6.94
N THR A 205 -2.36 -5.73 -6.63
CA THR A 205 -2.20 -4.78 -5.52
C THR A 205 -3.06 -3.52 -5.72
N GLN A 206 -3.45 -3.20 -6.94
CA GLN A 206 -4.37 -2.10 -7.27
C GLN A 206 -5.84 -2.40 -6.95
N PHE A 207 -6.17 -3.60 -6.49
CA PHE A 207 -7.48 -3.91 -5.90
C PHE A 207 -7.61 -3.35 -4.47
N ALA A 208 -6.54 -2.82 -3.90
CA ALA A 208 -6.51 -2.12 -2.62
C ALA A 208 -7.20 -0.76 -2.76
N ASP A 209 -8.51 -0.76 -2.63
CA ASP A 209 -9.39 0.41 -2.78
C ASP A 209 -10.65 0.22 -1.93
N GLY A 210 -11.08 1.27 -1.24
CA GLY A 210 -12.26 1.22 -0.39
C GLY A 210 -13.56 0.97 -1.16
N GLY A 211 -13.64 1.38 -2.44
CA GLY A 211 -14.76 1.07 -3.32
C GLY A 211 -14.80 -0.43 -3.64
N GLU A 212 -13.66 -1.02 -4.02
CA GLU A 212 -13.53 -2.46 -4.28
C GLU A 212 -13.81 -3.31 -3.03
N PHE A 213 -13.51 -2.79 -1.83
CA PHE A 213 -13.79 -3.46 -0.55
C PHE A 213 -15.22 -3.25 -0.06
N GLY A 214 -16.05 -2.54 -0.80
CA GLY A 214 -17.46 -2.32 -0.46
C GLY A 214 -17.70 -1.23 0.61
N PHE A 215 -16.70 -0.35 0.85
CA PHE A 215 -16.84 0.75 1.83
C PHE A 215 -17.57 1.97 1.25
N GLY A 216 -17.95 1.94 -0.03
CA GLY A 216 -18.64 3.01 -0.74
C GLY A 216 -17.71 4.16 -1.17
N GLY A 217 -16.75 4.52 -0.37
CA GLY A 217 -15.74 5.55 -0.65
C GLY A 217 -14.53 5.40 0.24
N GLU A 218 -13.45 6.10 -0.12
CA GLU A 218 -12.18 6.08 0.61
C GLU A 218 -11.60 7.49 0.70
N VAL A 219 -11.21 7.91 1.89
CA VAL A 219 -10.44 9.15 2.08
C VAL A 219 -8.93 8.90 1.97
N GLY A 220 -8.50 7.66 1.99
CA GLY A 220 -7.12 7.23 1.81
C GLY A 220 -6.83 5.88 2.45
N ILE A 221 -5.60 5.40 2.28
CA ILE A 221 -5.12 4.14 2.88
C ILE A 221 -4.18 4.48 4.03
N SER A 222 -4.42 3.90 5.19
CA SER A 222 -3.58 4.06 6.37
C SER A 222 -2.61 2.88 6.54
N THR A 223 -1.35 3.18 6.74
CA THR A 223 -0.31 2.19 7.09
C THR A 223 0.00 2.15 8.59
N ASN A 224 -0.81 2.80 9.41
CA ASN A 224 -0.69 2.78 10.86
C ASN A 224 -0.79 1.35 11.40
N THR A 225 -0.14 1.07 12.53
CA THR A 225 -0.28 -0.20 13.26
C THR A 225 -1.55 -0.24 14.09
N LEU A 226 -1.99 0.92 14.59
CA LEU A 226 -3.27 1.07 15.29
C LEU A 226 -4.39 1.49 14.32
N PRO A 227 -5.66 1.17 14.60
CA PRO A 227 -6.79 1.59 13.78
C PRO A 227 -6.91 3.12 13.64
N PRO A 228 -7.41 3.62 12.50
CA PRO A 228 -7.77 2.84 11.32
C PRO A 228 -6.54 2.40 10.53
N ARG A 229 -6.63 1.23 9.91
CA ARG A 229 -5.57 0.61 9.14
C ARG A 229 -6.13 0.02 7.83
N GLY A 230 -5.40 0.16 6.72
CA GLY A 230 -5.90 -0.18 5.38
C GLY A 230 -6.75 0.95 4.81
N PRO A 231 -7.67 0.66 3.88
CA PRO A 231 -8.59 1.64 3.32
C PRO A 231 -9.47 2.26 4.40
N VAL A 232 -9.57 3.58 4.40
CA VAL A 232 -10.33 4.35 5.40
C VAL A 232 -11.57 4.91 4.72
N GLY A 233 -12.69 4.29 4.97
CA GLY A 233 -14.01 4.71 4.53
C GLY A 233 -14.80 5.35 5.68
N LEU A 234 -16.11 5.52 5.48
CA LEU A 234 -16.99 6.20 6.44
C LEU A 234 -16.98 5.55 7.83
N ASN A 235 -17.04 4.21 7.89
CA ASN A 235 -17.08 3.48 9.15
C ASN A 235 -15.79 3.55 9.96
N GLN A 236 -14.66 3.83 9.33
CA GLN A 236 -13.37 4.01 9.99
C GLN A 236 -13.15 5.43 10.53
N LEU A 237 -14.00 6.38 10.13
CA LEU A 237 -13.94 7.78 10.57
C LEU A 237 -14.88 8.10 11.73
N VAL A 238 -15.61 7.10 12.23
CA VAL A 238 -16.54 7.26 13.36
C VAL A 238 -16.04 6.52 14.59
N SER A 239 -16.48 6.97 15.75
CA SER A 239 -16.24 6.33 17.04
C SER A 239 -17.56 5.92 17.69
N TYR A 240 -17.51 5.20 18.78
CA TYR A 240 -18.68 4.76 19.54
C TYR A 240 -18.54 5.12 21.01
N LYS A 241 -19.68 5.22 21.69
CA LYS A 241 -19.76 5.34 23.16
C LYS A 241 -20.67 4.27 23.73
N TYR A 242 -20.34 3.80 24.90
CA TYR A 242 -21.23 2.92 25.66
C TYR A 242 -22.28 3.75 26.40
N GLN A 243 -23.53 3.35 26.30
CA GLN A 243 -24.63 3.90 27.09
C GLN A 243 -25.15 2.77 28.01
N VAL A 244 -25.03 2.96 29.32
CA VAL A 244 -25.46 1.97 30.32
C VAL A 244 -26.58 2.55 31.13
N SER A 245 -27.72 1.83 31.17
CA SER A 245 -28.86 2.20 31.97
C SER A 245 -29.26 1.03 32.88
N SER A 246 -29.60 1.30 34.14
CA SER A 246 -30.03 0.27 35.09
C SER A 246 -30.94 0.86 36.16
N LYS A 247 -31.56 0.01 36.98
CA LYS A 247 -32.35 0.36 38.19
C LYS A 247 -31.49 0.27 39.45
N GLY A 248 -30.27 0.80 39.46
CA GLY A 248 -29.38 0.80 40.63
C GLY A 248 -28.40 -0.39 40.72
N LYS A 249 -27.95 -0.93 39.56
CA LYS A 249 -26.98 -2.02 39.58
C LYS A 249 -25.63 -1.50 40.03
N ILE A 250 -25.02 -2.17 41.00
CA ILE A 250 -23.71 -1.84 41.57
C ILE A 250 -22.70 -2.96 41.27
N ARG A 251 -21.44 -2.63 41.33
CA ARG A 251 -20.35 -3.61 41.31
C ARG A 251 -20.15 -4.15 42.70
N LYS A 252 -20.09 -5.49 42.88
CA LYS A 252 -19.71 -6.18 44.12
C LYS A 252 -18.20 -6.12 44.29
#